data_aeaab005cc6caf6ab16c7ccfb499123f
#
_entry.id   aeaab005cc6caf6ab16c7ccfb499123f
#
_cell.length_a   1.000
_cell.length_b   1.000
_cell.length_c   1.000
_cell.angle_alpha   90.00
_cell.angle_beta   90.00
_cell.angle_gamma   90.00
#
_symmetry.space_group_name_H-M   'P 1'
#
loop_
_entity.id
_entity.type
_entity.pdbx_description
1 polymer ?
#
loop_
_entity_poly.entity_id
_entity_poly.type
_entity_poly.pdbx_seq_one_letter_code
_entity_poly.pdbx_strand_id
1 'polypeptide(L)'
;MDTGYEVEGSSSGARMCWPCKQKKDALSSTEEEKRVEAAAFFEDCLKNVKLEPDVRELTQQWLTRGEEKYQKKKHQEEVKEKYDADIESFLMTTTNHLEGYSVQAYQGIASSEVVMGTGAMSEFMAGASDLFGTEDSAFSKKLLQARNAAQKKVAIRAYHLKANAIVGLKFDYFTIGSNMIAVSCSGTAVVVTKNTGDQQRWSVQEQRETCTQIEI
;
A
#
# COMPACT_ATOMS: atom_id res chain seq x y z
N MET A 1 -20.36 37.47 19.63
CA MET A 1 -19.76 37.01 20.88
C MET A 1 -18.72 35.97 20.48
N ASP A 2 -17.46 36.35 20.56
CA ASP A 2 -16.35 35.48 20.10
C ASP A 2 -16.08 34.44 21.19
N THR A 3 -16.60 33.24 21.01
CA THR A 3 -16.37 32.11 21.91
C THR A 3 -15.00 31.51 21.56
N GLY A 4 -13.90 32.22 21.97
CA GLY A 4 -12.55 31.70 21.79
C GLY A 4 -12.38 30.31 22.41
N TYR A 5 -11.46 29.51 21.86
CA TYR A 5 -11.13 28.18 22.35
C TYR A 5 -10.16 28.29 23.52
N GLU A 6 -10.37 27.51 24.58
CA GLU A 6 -9.41 27.43 25.67
C GLU A 6 -8.09 26.85 25.18
N VAL A 7 -6.99 27.44 25.63
CA VAL A 7 -5.63 26.93 25.35
C VAL A 7 -5.37 25.81 26.35
N GLU A 8 -5.46 24.58 25.90
CA GLU A 8 -5.17 23.40 26.72
C GLU A 8 -3.76 23.49 27.33
N GLY A 9 -3.67 23.38 28.64
CA GLY A 9 -2.42 23.45 29.38
C GLY A 9 -2.04 24.89 29.82
N SER A 10 -2.81 25.92 29.48
CA SER A 10 -2.58 27.27 30.01
C SER A 10 -3.05 27.37 31.44
N SER A 11 -2.16 27.83 32.34
CA SER A 11 -2.49 28.13 33.72
C SER A 11 -3.17 29.50 33.89
N SER A 12 -3.03 30.38 32.92
CA SER A 12 -3.65 31.71 32.89
C SER A 12 -5.09 31.73 32.39
N GLY A 13 -5.64 30.59 31.93
CA GLY A 13 -6.96 30.50 31.30
C GLY A 13 -7.02 31.20 29.95
N ALA A 14 -5.90 31.28 29.25
CA ALA A 14 -5.78 31.93 27.98
C ALA A 14 -6.73 31.28 26.93
N ARG A 15 -7.30 32.12 26.04
CA ARG A 15 -8.19 31.68 24.97
C ARG A 15 -7.58 32.05 23.61
N MET A 16 -7.68 31.14 22.65
CA MET A 16 -7.25 31.41 21.28
C MET A 16 -8.45 31.57 20.35
N CYS A 17 -8.31 32.43 19.37
CA CYS A 17 -9.31 32.59 18.31
C CYS A 17 -9.29 31.41 17.32
N TRP A 18 -10.37 31.28 16.53
CA TRP A 18 -10.47 30.23 15.52
C TRP A 18 -9.29 30.18 14.52
N PRO A 19 -8.83 31.31 13.95
CA PRO A 19 -7.65 31.29 13.08
C PRO A 19 -6.38 30.74 13.74
N CYS A 20 -6.12 31.10 15.01
CA CYS A 20 -4.96 30.56 15.74
C CYS A 20 -5.09 29.05 15.97
N LYS A 21 -6.30 28.56 16.26
CA LYS A 21 -6.55 27.12 16.37
C LYS A 21 -6.28 26.39 15.07
N GLN A 22 -6.78 26.90 13.94
CA GLN A 22 -6.51 26.32 12.62
C GLN A 22 -5.00 26.26 12.31
N LYS A 23 -4.25 27.34 12.64
CA LYS A 23 -2.79 27.37 12.47
C LYS A 23 -2.11 26.35 13.37
N LYS A 24 -2.54 26.18 14.63
CA LYS A 24 -2.02 25.15 15.53
C LYS A 24 -2.20 23.75 14.96
N ASP A 25 -3.40 23.45 14.42
CA ASP A 25 -3.69 22.14 13.82
C ASP A 25 -2.86 21.92 12.53
N ALA A 26 -2.61 22.98 11.77
CA ALA A 26 -1.80 22.96 10.56
C ALA A 26 -0.31 22.67 10.82
N LEU A 27 0.23 22.91 12.03
CA LEU A 27 1.63 22.59 12.36
C LEU A 27 2.01 21.11 12.16
N SER A 28 1.05 20.20 12.19
CA SER A 28 1.27 18.77 11.94
C SER A 28 0.70 18.30 10.60
N SER A 29 0.39 19.22 9.67
CA SER A 29 -0.13 18.91 8.34
C SER A 29 0.95 18.26 7.47
N THR A 30 0.54 17.34 6.61
CA THR A 30 1.38 16.78 5.54
C THR A 30 1.55 17.75 4.37
N GLU A 31 0.66 18.74 4.22
CA GLU A 31 0.80 19.82 3.25
C GLU A 31 1.86 20.81 3.73
N GLU A 32 3.01 20.80 3.04
CA GLU A 32 4.21 21.57 3.43
C GLU A 32 3.92 23.07 3.51
N GLU A 33 3.20 23.62 2.54
CA GLU A 33 2.86 25.04 2.48
C GLU A 33 2.08 25.48 3.73
N LYS A 34 1.03 24.72 4.11
CA LYS A 34 0.23 25.02 5.31
C LYS A 34 1.04 24.92 6.59
N ARG A 35 1.94 23.94 6.67
CA ARG A 35 2.81 23.75 7.83
C ARG A 35 3.80 24.88 7.99
N VAL A 36 4.47 25.26 6.90
CA VAL A 36 5.46 26.35 6.89
C VAL A 36 4.79 27.69 7.24
N GLU A 37 3.62 27.96 6.66
CA GLU A 37 2.85 29.17 6.98
C GLU A 37 2.44 29.20 8.46
N ALA A 38 2.00 28.06 9.01
CA ALA A 38 1.62 27.94 10.41
C ALA A 38 2.81 28.13 11.36
N ALA A 39 3.96 27.57 11.03
CA ALA A 39 5.18 27.73 11.82
C ALA A 39 5.64 29.19 11.80
N ALA A 40 5.71 29.81 10.64
CA ALA A 40 6.09 31.23 10.49
C ALA A 40 5.15 32.16 11.29
N PHE A 41 3.85 31.87 11.29
CA PHE A 41 2.87 32.63 12.08
C PHE A 41 3.18 32.55 13.59
N PHE A 42 3.44 31.37 14.15
CA PHE A 42 3.73 31.24 15.57
C PHE A 42 5.12 31.75 15.95
N GLU A 43 6.10 31.66 15.06
CA GLU A 43 7.41 32.30 15.26
C GLU A 43 7.31 33.82 15.30
N ASP A 44 6.48 34.41 14.44
CA ASP A 44 6.20 35.84 14.46
C ASP A 44 5.48 36.25 15.76
N CYS A 45 4.49 35.47 16.20
CA CYS A 45 3.83 35.69 17.49
C CYS A 45 4.83 35.67 18.66
N LEU A 46 5.79 34.73 18.66
CA LEU A 46 6.81 34.66 19.71
C LEU A 46 7.75 35.86 19.71
N LYS A 47 7.99 36.48 18.57
CA LYS A 47 8.88 37.65 18.43
C LYS A 47 8.18 38.99 18.71
N ASN A 48 6.98 39.14 18.14
CA ASN A 48 6.33 40.46 18.01
C ASN A 48 5.11 40.65 18.90
N VAL A 49 4.58 39.60 19.53
CA VAL A 49 3.41 39.66 20.41
C VAL A 49 3.81 39.49 21.88
N LYS A 50 3.29 40.35 22.74
CA LYS A 50 3.45 40.19 24.21
C LYS A 50 2.52 39.06 24.67
N LEU A 51 3.07 37.85 24.77
CA LEU A 51 2.37 36.67 25.27
C LEU A 51 2.63 36.49 26.76
N GLU A 52 1.63 35.97 27.47
CA GLU A 52 1.82 35.49 28.85
C GLU A 52 2.89 34.37 28.87
N PRO A 53 3.67 34.23 29.94
CA PRO A 53 4.80 33.30 30.00
C PRO A 53 4.41 31.86 29.68
N ASP A 54 3.27 31.40 30.23
CA ASP A 54 2.75 30.03 29.99
C ASP A 54 2.30 29.83 28.54
N VAL A 55 1.66 30.83 27.92
CA VAL A 55 1.25 30.78 26.50
C VAL A 55 2.48 30.78 25.58
N ARG A 56 3.52 31.53 25.94
CA ARG A 56 4.79 31.56 25.21
C ARG A 56 5.45 30.17 25.22
N GLU A 57 5.53 29.54 26.38
CA GLU A 57 6.10 28.21 26.55
C GLU A 57 5.27 27.17 25.74
N LEU A 58 3.94 27.19 25.83
CA LEU A 58 3.06 26.34 25.07
C LEU A 58 3.22 26.51 23.56
N THR A 59 3.39 27.75 23.10
CA THR A 59 3.60 28.04 21.68
C THR A 59 4.91 27.42 21.16
N GLN A 60 5.99 27.49 21.95
CA GLN A 60 7.24 26.82 21.64
C GLN A 60 7.08 25.30 21.61
N GLN A 61 6.35 24.73 22.56
CA GLN A 61 6.06 23.30 22.57
C GLN A 61 5.21 22.86 21.37
N TRP A 62 4.27 23.68 20.89
CA TRP A 62 3.48 23.36 19.70
C TRP A 62 4.34 23.32 18.44
N LEU A 63 5.26 24.27 18.27
CA LEU A 63 6.21 24.25 17.15
C LEU A 63 7.05 22.98 17.16
N THR A 64 7.66 22.63 18.29
CA THR A 64 8.49 21.42 18.41
C THR A 64 7.69 20.15 18.16
N ARG A 65 6.54 19.99 18.83
CA ARG A 65 5.67 18.82 18.69
C ARG A 65 5.03 18.73 17.30
N GLY A 66 4.76 19.86 16.67
CA GLY A 66 4.26 19.91 15.29
C GLY A 66 5.26 19.33 14.32
N GLU A 67 6.52 19.74 14.42
CA GLU A 67 7.60 19.21 13.59
C GLU A 67 7.85 17.72 13.84
N GLU A 68 7.92 17.28 15.10
CA GLU A 68 8.08 15.87 15.47
C GLU A 68 6.95 15.00 14.88
N LYS A 69 5.69 15.46 14.97
CA LYS A 69 4.54 14.76 14.40
C LYS A 69 4.61 14.68 12.89
N TYR A 70 5.03 15.77 12.24
CA TYR A 70 5.21 15.79 10.79
C TYR A 70 6.28 14.80 10.35
N GLN A 71 7.46 14.83 10.96
CA GLN A 71 8.55 13.91 10.63
C GLN A 71 8.14 12.45 10.84
N LYS A 72 7.40 12.16 11.91
CA LYS A 72 6.87 10.82 12.16
C LYS A 72 5.89 10.37 11.08
N LYS A 73 4.96 11.25 10.65
CA LYS A 73 4.02 10.94 9.57
C LYS A 73 4.75 10.72 8.25
N LYS A 74 5.66 11.61 7.89
CA LYS A 74 6.45 11.51 6.67
C LYS A 74 7.23 10.19 6.62
N HIS A 75 7.89 9.85 7.70
CA HIS A 75 8.60 8.56 7.80
C HIS A 75 7.65 7.36 7.66
N GLN A 76 6.45 7.42 8.26
CA GLN A 76 5.44 6.36 8.11
C GLN A 76 4.94 6.23 6.66
N GLU A 77 4.75 7.35 5.96
CA GLU A 77 4.36 7.38 4.55
C GLU A 77 5.46 6.79 3.66
N GLU A 78 6.72 7.19 3.85
CA GLU A 78 7.89 6.65 3.13
C GLU A 78 8.04 5.12 3.33
N VAL A 79 7.90 4.66 4.57
CA VAL A 79 7.95 3.22 4.89
C VAL A 79 6.79 2.47 4.23
N LYS A 80 5.59 3.05 4.22
CA LYS A 80 4.43 2.47 3.57
C LYS A 80 4.58 2.42 2.05
N GLU A 81 5.03 3.50 1.42
CA GLU A 81 5.28 3.54 -0.03
C GLU A 81 6.31 2.49 -0.44
N LYS A 82 7.41 2.39 0.30
CA LYS A 82 8.41 1.35 0.06
C LYS A 82 7.83 -0.05 0.20
N TYR A 83 7.04 -0.31 1.25
CA TYR A 83 6.38 -1.59 1.46
C TYR A 83 5.42 -1.93 0.32
N ASP A 84 4.59 -0.98 -0.12
CA ASP A 84 3.66 -1.18 -1.23
C ASP A 84 4.41 -1.45 -2.55
N ALA A 85 5.51 -0.74 -2.82
CA ALA A 85 6.37 -0.96 -3.98
C ALA A 85 7.05 -2.35 -3.94
N ASP A 86 7.55 -2.78 -2.79
CA ASP A 86 8.14 -4.11 -2.60
C ASP A 86 7.10 -5.21 -2.89
N ILE A 87 5.85 -5.04 -2.45
CA ILE A 87 4.77 -5.99 -2.71
C ILE A 87 4.35 -5.99 -4.19
N GLU A 88 4.29 -4.84 -4.84
CA GLU A 88 3.93 -4.74 -6.26
C GLU A 88 5.00 -5.35 -7.18
N SER A 89 6.27 -5.21 -6.82
CA SER A 89 7.41 -5.78 -7.55
C SER A 89 7.73 -7.23 -7.19
N PHE A 90 6.94 -7.85 -6.31
CA PHE A 90 7.20 -9.19 -5.81
C PHE A 90 7.15 -10.23 -6.92
N LEU A 91 8.26 -10.95 -7.13
CA LEU A 91 8.37 -11.94 -8.20
C LEU A 91 7.51 -13.17 -7.90
N MET A 92 6.63 -13.53 -8.82
CA MET A 92 5.76 -14.70 -8.69
C MET A 92 5.68 -15.48 -9.98
N THR A 93 5.79 -16.81 -9.89
CA THR A 93 5.65 -17.71 -11.05
C THR A 93 4.87 -18.96 -10.68
N THR A 94 4.15 -19.50 -11.66
CA THR A 94 3.49 -20.80 -11.54
C THR A 94 4.44 -21.97 -11.75
N THR A 95 5.63 -21.72 -12.31
CA THR A 95 6.70 -22.71 -12.46
C THR A 95 7.45 -22.94 -11.14
N ASN A 96 8.16 -24.05 -11.04
CA ASN A 96 8.96 -24.38 -9.85
C ASN A 96 10.28 -23.61 -9.78
N HIS A 97 10.60 -22.80 -10.77
CA HIS A 97 11.82 -21.99 -10.83
C HIS A 97 11.54 -20.66 -11.54
N LEU A 98 12.42 -19.70 -11.33
CA LEU A 98 12.45 -18.40 -12.00
C LEU A 98 13.63 -18.36 -12.96
N GLU A 99 13.38 -18.14 -14.24
CA GLU A 99 14.41 -17.96 -15.25
C GLU A 99 15.32 -16.77 -14.91
N GLY A 100 16.62 -16.95 -15.02
CA GLY A 100 17.61 -15.92 -14.72
C GLY A 100 17.81 -15.63 -13.22
N TYR A 101 17.24 -16.46 -12.34
CA TYR A 101 17.41 -16.36 -10.88
C TYR A 101 17.84 -17.70 -10.27
N SER A 102 18.60 -17.62 -9.18
CA SER A 102 18.99 -18.77 -8.36
C SER A 102 18.31 -18.69 -6.99
N VAL A 103 17.68 -19.78 -6.56
CA VAL A 103 17.10 -19.90 -5.22
C VAL A 103 18.22 -20.05 -4.20
N GLN A 104 18.27 -19.14 -3.22
CA GLN A 104 19.22 -19.14 -2.13
C GLN A 104 18.66 -19.82 -0.87
N ALA A 105 17.36 -19.63 -0.62
CA ALA A 105 16.69 -20.20 0.55
C ALA A 105 15.20 -20.41 0.30
N TYR A 106 14.66 -21.44 0.94
CA TYR A 106 13.22 -21.70 1.04
C TYR A 106 12.72 -21.17 2.38
N GLN A 107 11.73 -20.31 2.35
CA GLN A 107 11.18 -19.65 3.56
C GLN A 107 9.90 -20.29 4.05
N GLY A 108 9.33 -21.22 3.28
CA GLY A 108 8.12 -21.95 3.65
C GLY A 108 6.97 -21.75 2.67
N ILE A 109 5.79 -22.13 3.09
CA ILE A 109 4.56 -22.04 2.30
C ILE A 109 3.86 -20.72 2.60
N ALA A 110 3.54 -19.95 1.58
CA ALA A 110 2.66 -18.81 1.66
C ALA A 110 1.31 -19.19 1.04
N SER A 111 0.22 -18.95 1.76
CA SER A 111 -1.14 -19.18 1.26
C SER A 111 -2.07 -18.03 1.66
N SER A 112 -3.12 -17.82 0.90
CA SER A 112 -4.16 -16.84 1.19
C SER A 112 -5.48 -17.27 0.60
N GLU A 113 -6.57 -16.86 1.23
CA GLU A 113 -7.93 -17.14 0.80
C GLU A 113 -8.71 -15.82 0.71
N VAL A 114 -9.56 -15.73 -0.31
CA VAL A 114 -10.53 -14.64 -0.50
C VAL A 114 -11.89 -15.25 -0.77
N VAL A 115 -12.86 -14.94 0.08
CA VAL A 115 -14.24 -15.40 -0.05
C VAL A 115 -15.09 -14.25 -0.58
N MET A 116 -15.84 -14.50 -1.64
CA MET A 116 -16.84 -13.60 -2.17
C MET A 116 -18.22 -13.96 -1.64
N GLY A 117 -18.86 -13.03 -0.93
CA GLY A 117 -20.15 -13.25 -0.28
C GLY A 117 -21.34 -13.11 -1.24
N THR A 118 -22.50 -13.55 -0.74
CA THR A 118 -23.76 -13.84 -1.42
C THR A 118 -24.48 -12.64 -2.07
N GLY A 119 -24.25 -11.40 -1.64
CA GLY A 119 -24.96 -10.24 -2.20
C GLY A 119 -24.74 -9.99 -3.71
N ALA A 120 -23.71 -10.62 -4.26
CA ALA A 120 -23.37 -10.52 -5.67
C ALA A 120 -23.84 -11.72 -6.50
N MET A 121 -24.23 -12.80 -5.85
CA MET A 121 -24.55 -14.08 -6.53
C MET A 121 -26.06 -14.34 -6.60
N SER A 122 -26.86 -13.80 -5.67
CA SER A 122 -28.32 -13.95 -5.73
C SER A 122 -28.94 -13.15 -6.88
N GLU A 123 -28.40 -11.97 -7.19
CA GLU A 123 -28.82 -11.20 -8.37
C GLU A 123 -28.35 -11.87 -9.68
N PHE A 124 -27.23 -12.61 -9.62
CA PHE A 124 -26.65 -13.30 -10.75
C PHE A 124 -27.40 -14.58 -11.10
N MET A 125 -27.74 -15.41 -10.12
CA MET A 125 -28.48 -16.67 -10.35
C MET A 125 -29.91 -16.42 -10.84
N ALA A 126 -30.53 -15.30 -10.47
CA ALA A 126 -31.86 -14.93 -10.95
C ALA A 126 -31.88 -14.48 -12.41
N GLY A 127 -30.77 -13.97 -12.95
CA GLY A 127 -30.64 -13.53 -14.35
C GLY A 127 -30.04 -14.56 -15.30
N ALA A 128 -29.40 -15.62 -14.78
CA ALA A 128 -28.65 -16.59 -15.59
C ALA A 128 -29.53 -17.66 -16.26
N SER A 129 -30.83 -17.71 -15.96
CA SER A 129 -31.73 -18.68 -16.62
C SER A 129 -32.10 -18.31 -18.06
N ASP A 130 -31.84 -17.08 -18.51
CA ASP A 130 -32.31 -16.60 -19.83
C ASP A 130 -31.22 -16.27 -20.85
N LEU A 131 -29.93 -16.46 -20.55
CA LEU A 131 -28.85 -16.03 -21.46
C LEU A 131 -27.73 -17.08 -21.60
N PHE A 132 -28.02 -18.15 -22.26
CA PHE A 132 -26.99 -19.00 -22.88
C PHE A 132 -26.28 -18.17 -23.96
N GLY A 133 -25.07 -17.67 -23.67
CA GLY A 133 -24.17 -17.20 -24.74
C GLY A 133 -23.45 -15.87 -24.54
N THR A 134 -23.70 -15.10 -23.50
CA THR A 134 -22.88 -13.89 -23.20
C THR A 134 -22.02 -14.16 -21.98
N GLU A 135 -20.66 -14.06 -22.15
CA GLU A 135 -19.74 -14.03 -21.03
C GLU A 135 -20.22 -12.97 -20.03
N ASP A 136 -20.56 -13.40 -18.83
CA ASP A 136 -20.97 -12.47 -17.79
C ASP A 136 -19.76 -11.67 -17.32
N SER A 137 -19.59 -10.51 -17.96
CA SER A 137 -18.48 -9.61 -17.72
C SER A 137 -18.41 -9.13 -16.25
N ALA A 138 -19.54 -9.11 -15.54
CA ALA A 138 -19.59 -8.69 -14.13
C ALA A 138 -19.05 -9.77 -13.20
N PHE A 139 -19.38 -11.03 -13.45
CA PHE A 139 -18.88 -12.16 -12.68
C PHE A 139 -17.38 -12.37 -12.92
N SER A 140 -16.94 -12.36 -14.16
CA SER A 140 -15.53 -12.47 -14.54
C SER A 140 -14.69 -11.37 -13.91
N LYS A 141 -15.17 -10.12 -13.88
CA LYS A 141 -14.51 -9.00 -13.21
C LYS A 141 -14.38 -9.23 -11.71
N LYS A 142 -15.43 -9.69 -11.04
CA LYS A 142 -15.40 -9.98 -9.58
C LYS A 142 -14.44 -11.13 -9.27
N LEU A 143 -14.45 -12.18 -10.08
CA LEU A 143 -13.53 -13.31 -9.92
C LEU A 143 -12.06 -12.88 -10.11
N LEU A 144 -11.80 -12.04 -11.10
CA LEU A 144 -10.49 -11.45 -11.30
C LEU A 144 -10.06 -10.59 -10.12
N GLN A 145 -10.96 -9.78 -9.57
CA GLN A 145 -10.69 -8.98 -8.36
C GLN A 145 -10.33 -9.87 -7.16
N ALA A 146 -11.09 -10.96 -6.93
CA ALA A 146 -10.82 -11.90 -5.85
C ALA A 146 -9.46 -12.61 -6.05
N ARG A 147 -9.15 -13.01 -7.29
CA ARG A 147 -7.84 -13.60 -7.64
C ARG A 147 -6.70 -12.63 -7.36
N ASN A 148 -6.81 -11.38 -7.83
CA ASN A 148 -5.78 -10.36 -7.61
C ASN A 148 -5.62 -10.05 -6.12
N ALA A 149 -6.71 -10.00 -5.36
CA ALA A 149 -6.67 -9.82 -3.91
C ALA A 149 -5.99 -11.01 -3.19
N ALA A 150 -6.28 -12.25 -3.61
CA ALA A 150 -5.61 -13.44 -3.07
C ALA A 150 -4.11 -13.43 -3.41
N GLN A 151 -3.75 -13.06 -4.65
CA GLN A 151 -2.36 -12.93 -5.09
C GLN A 151 -1.61 -11.85 -4.28
N LYS A 152 -2.20 -10.69 -4.05
CA LYS A 152 -1.59 -9.63 -3.21
C LYS A 152 -1.40 -10.12 -1.77
N LYS A 153 -2.39 -10.80 -1.21
CA LYS A 153 -2.29 -11.36 0.17
C LYS A 153 -1.20 -12.42 0.30
N VAL A 154 -1.02 -13.30 -0.69
CA VAL A 154 0.05 -14.32 -0.63
C VAL A 154 1.43 -13.67 -0.75
N ALA A 155 1.59 -12.62 -1.57
CA ALA A 155 2.82 -11.85 -1.63
C ALA A 155 3.16 -11.19 -0.28
N ILE A 156 2.18 -10.58 0.37
CA ILE A 156 2.33 -10.01 1.71
C ILE A 156 2.80 -11.07 2.72
N ARG A 157 2.20 -12.27 2.71
CA ARG A 157 2.63 -13.35 3.59
C ARG A 157 4.05 -13.81 3.31
N ALA A 158 4.44 -13.96 2.04
CA ALA A 158 5.79 -14.31 1.65
C ALA A 158 6.80 -13.22 2.07
N TYR A 159 6.45 -11.94 1.93
CA TYR A 159 7.26 -10.81 2.40
C TYR A 159 7.52 -10.88 3.91
N HIS A 160 6.49 -11.19 4.71
CA HIS A 160 6.66 -11.40 6.16
C HIS A 160 7.54 -12.61 6.50
N LEU A 161 7.58 -13.63 5.65
CA LEU A 161 8.52 -14.74 5.75
C LEU A 161 9.94 -14.38 5.29
N LYS A 162 10.20 -13.09 4.93
CA LYS A 162 11.50 -12.60 4.42
C LYS A 162 11.88 -13.17 3.07
N ALA A 163 10.91 -13.60 2.28
CA ALA A 163 11.09 -13.99 0.89
C ALA A 163 11.03 -12.75 -0.02
N ASN A 164 11.59 -12.87 -1.22
CA ASN A 164 11.48 -11.87 -2.30
C ASN A 164 10.86 -12.45 -3.56
N ALA A 165 10.47 -13.74 -3.54
CA ALA A 165 9.78 -14.39 -4.64
C ALA A 165 8.89 -15.54 -4.16
N ILE A 166 7.94 -15.93 -5.03
CA ILE A 166 7.11 -17.14 -4.86
C ILE A 166 7.24 -17.98 -6.12
N VAL A 167 7.52 -19.27 -5.95
CA VAL A 167 7.55 -20.27 -7.02
C VAL A 167 6.42 -21.28 -6.82
N GLY A 168 5.99 -21.90 -7.91
CA GLY A 168 4.93 -22.91 -7.89
C GLY A 168 3.57 -22.34 -7.45
N LEU A 169 3.28 -21.07 -7.81
CA LEU A 169 2.03 -20.42 -7.44
C LEU A 169 0.85 -21.14 -8.07
N LYS A 170 -0.16 -21.46 -7.25
CA LYS A 170 -1.40 -22.11 -7.68
C LYS A 170 -2.60 -21.33 -7.18
N PHE A 171 -3.66 -21.38 -7.96
CA PHE A 171 -4.97 -20.86 -7.61
C PHE A 171 -5.98 -22.01 -7.63
N ASP A 172 -6.71 -22.13 -6.56
CA ASP A 172 -7.82 -23.08 -6.43
C ASP A 172 -9.12 -22.32 -6.21
N TYR A 173 -10.17 -22.75 -6.86
CA TYR A 173 -11.50 -22.15 -6.79
C TYR A 173 -12.46 -23.21 -6.24
N PHE A 174 -13.20 -22.85 -5.20
CA PHE A 174 -14.17 -23.76 -4.59
C PHE A 174 -15.39 -23.00 -4.08
N THR A 175 -16.53 -23.70 -4.06
CA THR A 175 -17.78 -23.17 -3.57
C THR A 175 -17.94 -23.47 -2.10
N ILE A 176 -18.39 -22.48 -1.31
CA ILE A 176 -18.72 -22.63 0.11
C ILE A 176 -20.23 -22.47 0.24
N GLY A 177 -20.91 -23.59 0.58
CA GLY A 177 -22.38 -23.62 0.59
C GLY A 177 -22.96 -23.38 -0.80
N SER A 178 -24.19 -22.88 -0.86
CA SER A 178 -24.90 -22.67 -2.15
C SER A 178 -24.56 -21.35 -2.84
N ASN A 179 -23.91 -20.40 -2.16
CA ASN A 179 -23.90 -19.01 -2.58
C ASN A 179 -22.56 -18.27 -2.44
N MET A 180 -21.46 -18.93 -2.10
CA MET A 180 -20.15 -18.29 -1.96
C MET A 180 -19.09 -19.01 -2.80
N ILE A 181 -18.22 -18.23 -3.44
CA ILE A 181 -17.02 -18.73 -4.09
C ILE A 181 -15.81 -18.25 -3.30
N ALA A 182 -14.90 -19.17 -3.04
CA ALA A 182 -13.59 -18.83 -2.48
C ALA A 182 -12.49 -19.05 -3.53
N VAL A 183 -11.53 -18.16 -3.52
CA VAL A 183 -10.29 -18.27 -4.28
C VAL A 183 -9.16 -18.46 -3.28
N SER A 184 -8.50 -19.59 -3.35
CA SER A 184 -7.25 -19.85 -2.63
C SER A 184 -6.07 -19.60 -3.55
N CYS A 185 -5.02 -19.02 -3.00
CA CYS A 185 -3.75 -18.83 -3.69
C CYS A 185 -2.63 -19.34 -2.77
N SER A 186 -1.78 -20.23 -3.27
CA SER A 186 -0.67 -20.79 -2.51
C SER A 186 0.58 -20.97 -3.34
N GLY A 187 1.75 -20.95 -2.71
CA GLY A 187 3.02 -21.17 -3.35
C GLY A 187 4.16 -21.26 -2.33
N THR A 188 5.36 -21.53 -2.82
CA THR A 188 6.56 -21.61 -1.99
C THR A 188 7.27 -20.25 -1.97
N ALA A 189 7.38 -19.67 -0.78
CA ALA A 189 8.12 -18.44 -0.55
C ALA A 189 9.63 -18.74 -0.57
N VAL A 190 10.39 -18.02 -1.40
CA VAL A 190 11.82 -18.23 -1.59
C VAL A 190 12.59 -16.92 -1.57
N VAL A 191 13.87 -17.00 -1.22
CA VAL A 191 14.84 -15.92 -1.47
C VAL A 191 15.59 -16.26 -2.74
N VAL A 192 15.52 -15.36 -3.72
CA VAL A 192 16.23 -15.52 -5.00
C VAL A 192 17.20 -14.37 -5.23
N THR A 193 18.27 -14.66 -5.97
CA THR A 193 19.20 -13.66 -6.49
C THR A 193 19.30 -13.77 -7.99
N LYS A 194 19.40 -12.63 -8.66
CA LYS A 194 19.55 -12.57 -10.11
C LYS A 194 20.92 -13.12 -10.51
N ASN A 195 20.95 -14.00 -11.50
CA ASN A 195 22.19 -14.54 -12.06
C ASN A 195 22.91 -13.45 -12.87
N THR A 196 24.07 -13.00 -12.40
CA THR A 196 24.86 -11.94 -13.03
C THR A 196 25.53 -12.32 -14.35
N GLY A 197 25.40 -13.59 -14.79
CA GLY A 197 26.03 -14.13 -15.99
C GLY A 197 25.17 -14.14 -17.26
N ASP A 198 23.86 -13.94 -17.17
CA ASP A 198 22.94 -14.13 -18.30
C ASP A 198 22.61 -12.86 -19.09
N GLN A 199 23.22 -11.72 -18.78
CA GLN A 199 22.98 -10.48 -19.57
C GLN A 199 23.57 -10.51 -21.00
N GLN A 200 24.30 -11.54 -21.38
CA GLN A 200 24.92 -11.63 -22.72
C GLN A 200 24.23 -12.61 -23.67
N ARG A 201 23.22 -13.37 -23.23
CA ARG A 201 22.67 -14.46 -24.06
C ARG A 201 21.42 -14.17 -24.89
N TRP A 202 20.78 -13.01 -24.68
CA TRP A 202 19.60 -12.61 -25.43
C TRP A 202 19.72 -11.18 -25.96
N SER A 203 20.78 -10.94 -26.77
CA SER A 203 20.78 -9.74 -27.58
C SER A 203 19.81 -9.96 -28.76
N VAL A 204 19.01 -8.94 -29.07
CA VAL A 204 18.06 -8.93 -30.20
C VAL A 204 18.76 -9.22 -31.53
N GLN A 205 20.08 -9.20 -31.57
CA GLN A 205 20.92 -9.50 -32.72
C GLN A 205 20.98 -11.00 -33.03
N GLU A 206 21.04 -11.88 -32.03
CA GLU A 206 21.03 -13.35 -32.25
C GLU A 206 19.66 -13.87 -32.70
N GLN A 207 18.57 -13.21 -32.35
CA GLN A 207 17.23 -13.57 -32.87
C GLN A 207 17.07 -13.26 -34.36
N ARG A 208 17.79 -12.28 -34.91
CA ARG A 208 17.75 -11.95 -36.33
C ARG A 208 18.54 -12.96 -37.19
N GLU A 209 19.63 -13.51 -36.67
CA GLU A 209 20.44 -14.48 -37.40
C GLU A 209 19.79 -15.86 -37.46
N THR A 210 19.03 -16.26 -36.44
CA THR A 210 18.31 -17.54 -36.43
C THR A 210 17.07 -17.53 -37.32
N CYS A 211 16.41 -16.38 -37.51
CA CYS A 211 15.28 -16.28 -38.44
C CYS A 211 15.69 -16.25 -39.91
N THR A 212 16.92 -15.85 -40.24
CA THR A 212 17.40 -15.77 -41.62
C THR A 212 17.88 -17.13 -42.16
N GLN A 213 18.01 -18.14 -41.29
CA GLN A 213 18.43 -19.51 -41.73
C GLN A 213 17.26 -20.49 -41.96
N ILE A 214 16.01 -20.05 -41.82
CA ILE A 214 14.82 -20.91 -42.04
C ILE A 214 14.15 -20.67 -43.43
N GLU A 215 14.69 -19.76 -44.24
CA GLU A 215 14.25 -19.61 -45.65
C GLU A 215 15.27 -20.25 -46.61
N ILE A 216 15.31 -21.59 -46.64
CA ILE A 216 15.71 -22.38 -47.82
C ILE A 216 14.89 -23.67 -47.87
#